data_49b5634b6b4f021e0ae0d38b2a82c441
#
_entry.id   49b5634b6b4f021e0ae0d38b2a82c441
#
_cell.length_a   1.000
_cell.length_b   1.000
_cell.length_c   1.000
_cell.angle_alpha   90.00
_cell.angle_beta   90.00
_cell.angle_gamma   90.00
#
_symmetry.space_group_name_H-M   'P 1'
#
loop_
_entity.id
_entity.type
_entity.pdbx_description
1 polymer ?
#
loop_
_entity_poly.entity_id
_entity_poly.type
_entity_poly.pdbx_seq_one_letter_code
_entity_poly.pdbx_strand_id
1 'polypeptide(L)'
;MQSSPHDSYGEEIDRPVVVRASEYPAGYSSDHHWHARGQLVYACDGVVKVTTEQGAWIVPQHRAVWIPAKIEHQIESAGAFSMRSLYIQDNPKFKPVSYTHLRAHET
;
A
#
# COMPACT_ATOMS: atom_id res chain seq x y z
N MET A 1 -10.56 -21.73 6.15
CA MET A 1 -9.65 -20.72 5.67
C MET A 1 -10.01 -19.36 6.26
N GLN A 2 -9.04 -18.69 6.79
CA GLN A 2 -9.28 -17.39 7.38
C GLN A 2 -9.06 -16.30 6.33
N SER A 3 -9.97 -15.35 6.27
CA SER A 3 -9.77 -14.18 5.45
C SER A 3 -8.83 -13.22 6.16
N SER A 4 -8.12 -12.43 5.38
CA SER A 4 -7.21 -11.42 5.92
C SER A 4 -7.97 -10.33 6.66
N PRO A 5 -7.34 -9.74 7.68
CA PRO A 5 -7.97 -8.64 8.39
C PRO A 5 -8.26 -7.46 7.49
N HIS A 6 -9.38 -6.82 7.72
CA HIS A 6 -9.70 -5.54 7.11
C HIS A 6 -9.05 -4.42 7.93
N ASP A 7 -8.18 -3.66 7.30
CA ASP A 7 -7.59 -2.48 7.91
C ASP A 7 -8.39 -1.27 7.47
N SER A 8 -9.17 -0.72 8.39
CA SER A 8 -10.10 0.35 8.11
C SER A 8 -9.52 1.75 8.31
N TYR A 9 -8.19 1.87 8.39
CA TYR A 9 -7.56 3.15 8.62
C TYR A 9 -8.06 4.21 7.65
N GLY A 10 -8.55 5.32 8.18
CA GLY A 10 -8.99 6.47 7.39
C GLY A 10 -10.31 6.32 6.67
N GLU A 11 -10.94 5.15 6.69
CA GLU A 11 -12.16 4.91 5.92
C GLU A 11 -13.34 5.73 6.44
N GLU A 12 -13.34 6.07 7.72
CA GLU A 12 -14.39 6.90 8.33
C GLU A 12 -14.23 8.39 8.01
N ILE A 13 -13.10 8.76 7.42
CA ILE A 13 -12.83 10.17 7.09
C ILE A 13 -13.50 10.50 5.76
N ASP A 14 -14.37 11.52 5.78
CA ASP A 14 -15.10 11.93 4.58
C ASP A 14 -14.22 12.83 3.70
N ARG A 15 -13.22 12.23 3.09
CA ARG A 15 -12.31 12.88 2.14
C ARG A 15 -11.92 11.89 1.06
N PRO A 16 -11.75 12.35 -0.17
CA PRO A 16 -11.32 11.44 -1.26
C PRO A 16 -9.94 10.84 -1.04
N VAL A 17 -9.05 11.55 -0.36
CA VAL A 17 -7.68 11.09 -0.12
C VAL A 17 -7.32 11.30 1.34
N VAL A 18 -6.75 10.26 1.95
CA VAL A 18 -6.23 10.32 3.32
C VAL A 18 -4.75 9.94 3.27
N VAL A 19 -3.91 10.70 3.96
CA VAL A 19 -2.47 10.49 3.98
C VAL A 19 -2.07 9.89 5.32
N ARG A 20 -1.14 8.93 5.28
CA ARG A 20 -0.56 8.35 6.48
C ARG A 20 0.95 8.32 6.35
N ALA A 21 1.64 8.80 7.37
CA ALA A 21 3.08 8.68 7.49
C ALA A 21 3.41 7.60 8.52
N SER A 22 4.29 6.69 8.17
CA SER A 22 4.63 5.58 9.06
C SER A 22 6.12 5.30 9.01
N GLU A 23 6.67 4.89 10.17
CA GLU A 23 8.06 4.46 10.27
C GLU A 23 8.07 3.08 10.88
N TYR A 24 8.94 2.22 10.37
CA TYR A 24 8.97 0.83 10.76
C TYR A 24 10.39 0.37 11.06
N PRO A 25 10.55 -0.50 12.05
CA PRO A 25 11.88 -1.03 12.40
C PRO A 25 12.37 -2.04 11.37
N ALA A 26 13.66 -2.33 11.43
CA ALA A 26 14.24 -3.41 10.66
C ALA A 26 13.53 -4.72 10.99
N GLY A 27 13.32 -5.55 9.98
CA GLY A 27 12.67 -6.84 10.13
C GLY A 27 11.15 -6.76 10.27
N TYR A 28 10.56 -5.62 9.93
CA TYR A 28 9.11 -5.47 10.01
C TYR A 28 8.39 -6.36 9.02
N SER A 29 7.29 -6.95 9.48
CA SER A 29 6.41 -7.74 8.63
C SER A 29 4.98 -7.54 9.12
N SER A 30 4.11 -7.03 8.27
CA SER A 30 2.71 -6.91 8.60
C SER A 30 1.98 -8.22 8.37
N ASP A 31 0.81 -8.37 8.97
CA ASP A 31 -0.11 -9.41 8.55
C ASP A 31 -0.60 -9.11 7.14
N HIS A 32 -1.09 -10.13 6.45
CA HIS A 32 -1.82 -9.90 5.22
C HIS A 32 -3.11 -9.15 5.56
N HIS A 33 -3.41 -8.10 4.82
CA HIS A 33 -4.58 -7.26 5.10
C HIS A 33 -5.05 -6.57 3.83
N TRP A 34 -6.21 -5.93 3.91
CA TRP A 34 -6.76 -5.21 2.77
C TRP A 34 -7.46 -3.94 3.25
N HIS A 35 -7.60 -2.98 2.33
CA HIS A 35 -8.29 -1.73 2.57
C HIS A 35 -9.43 -1.55 1.57
N ALA A 36 -10.49 -0.89 1.98
CA ALA A 36 -11.58 -0.54 1.07
C ALA A 36 -11.14 0.51 0.05
N ARG A 37 -10.13 1.32 0.40
CA ARG A 37 -9.56 2.31 -0.51
C ARG A 37 -8.34 1.74 -1.22
N GLY A 38 -8.06 2.27 -2.40
CA GLY A 38 -6.78 2.02 -3.04
C GLY A 38 -5.67 2.70 -2.25
N GLN A 39 -4.47 2.15 -2.33
CA GLN A 39 -3.34 2.67 -1.56
C GLN A 39 -2.14 2.87 -2.45
N LEU A 40 -1.61 4.10 -2.47
CA LEU A 40 -0.32 4.37 -3.08
C LEU A 40 0.73 4.32 -1.97
N VAL A 41 1.66 3.39 -2.09
CA VAL A 41 2.73 3.21 -1.11
C VAL A 41 4.00 3.82 -1.68
N TYR A 42 4.51 4.85 -1.00
CA TYR A 42 5.73 5.53 -1.39
C TYR A 42 6.81 5.28 -0.34
N ALA A 43 7.95 4.76 -0.77
CA ALA A 43 9.09 4.55 0.11
C ALA A 43 9.93 5.83 0.15
N CYS A 44 9.84 6.59 1.23
CA CYS A 44 10.60 7.83 1.35
C CYS A 44 11.99 7.60 1.95
N ASP A 45 12.19 6.51 2.65
CA ASP A 45 13.49 6.10 3.17
C ASP A 45 13.49 4.58 3.32
N GLY A 46 14.56 3.94 2.85
CA GLY A 46 14.68 2.49 2.90
C GLY A 46 13.97 1.80 1.74
N VAL A 47 13.85 0.48 1.86
CA VAL A 47 13.28 -0.38 0.82
C VAL A 47 12.15 -1.19 1.43
N VAL A 48 11.01 -1.21 0.75
CA VAL A 48 9.86 -1.97 1.21
C VAL A 48 9.49 -3.03 0.19
N LYS A 49 9.05 -4.19 0.68
CA LYS A 49 8.53 -5.26 -0.16
C LYS A 49 7.04 -5.36 0.03
N VAL A 50 6.31 -5.34 -1.07
CA VAL A 50 4.85 -5.51 -1.07
C VAL A 50 4.53 -6.84 -1.73
N THR A 51 3.81 -7.69 -1.04
CA THR A 51 3.42 -9.01 -1.54
C THR A 51 1.91 -9.09 -1.66
N THR A 52 1.43 -9.58 -2.80
CA THR A 52 0.02 -9.91 -3.03
C THR A 52 -0.06 -11.31 -3.62
N GLU A 53 -1.25 -11.81 -3.87
CA GLU A 53 -1.42 -13.10 -4.54
C GLU A 53 -0.89 -13.09 -5.98
N GLN A 54 -0.68 -11.92 -6.56
CA GLN A 54 -0.15 -11.79 -7.92
C GLN A 54 1.38 -11.77 -7.95
N GLY A 55 2.03 -11.67 -6.81
CA GLY A 55 3.49 -11.64 -6.74
C GLY A 55 4.00 -10.69 -5.70
N ALA A 56 5.28 -10.39 -5.78
CA ALA A 56 5.96 -9.49 -4.86
C ALA A 56 6.67 -8.39 -5.64
N TRP A 57 6.67 -7.20 -5.08
CA TRP A 57 7.32 -6.04 -5.65
C TRP A 57 8.25 -5.43 -4.64
N ILE A 58 9.47 -5.14 -5.07
CA ILE A 58 10.43 -4.40 -4.25
C ILE A 58 10.29 -2.94 -4.62
N VAL A 59 10.02 -2.12 -3.61
CA VAL A 59 9.84 -0.68 -3.78
C VAL A 59 11.04 0.01 -3.18
N PRO A 60 12.02 0.42 -4.00
CA PRO A 60 13.20 1.13 -3.48
C PRO A 60 12.85 2.55 -3.09
N GLN A 61 13.79 3.18 -2.40
CA GLN A 61 13.64 4.57 -1.98
C GLN A 61 13.27 5.47 -3.16
N HIS A 62 12.33 6.37 -2.93
CA HIS A 62 11.79 7.32 -3.91
C HIS A 62 10.98 6.68 -5.02
N ARG A 63 10.48 5.48 -4.80
CA ARG A 63 9.56 4.81 -5.71
C ARG A 63 8.24 4.56 -5.02
N ALA A 64 7.21 4.31 -5.81
CA ALA A 64 5.88 4.02 -5.28
C ALA A 64 5.26 2.85 -6.01
N VAL A 65 4.36 2.16 -5.32
CA VAL A 65 3.55 1.10 -5.91
C VAL A 65 2.09 1.38 -5.60
N TRP A 66 1.23 1.11 -6.56
CA TRP A 66 -0.21 1.25 -6.39
C TRP A 66 -0.83 -0.09 -6.04
N ILE A 67 -1.58 -0.12 -4.96
CA ILE A 67 -2.34 -1.29 -4.52
C ILE A 67 -3.81 -1.00 -4.69
N PRO A 68 -4.51 -1.68 -5.61
CA PRO A 68 -5.93 -1.43 -5.81
C PRO A 68 -6.76 -1.70 -4.57
N ALA A 69 -7.94 -1.10 -4.51
CA ALA A 69 -8.88 -1.31 -3.43
C ALA A 69 -9.18 -2.80 -3.25
N LYS A 70 -9.28 -3.23 -2.01
CA LYS A 70 -9.68 -4.59 -1.61
C LYS A 70 -8.69 -5.70 -2.00
N ILE A 71 -7.51 -5.34 -2.49
CA ILE A 71 -6.46 -6.34 -2.77
C ILE A 71 -5.69 -6.62 -1.49
N GLU A 72 -5.69 -7.89 -1.11
CA GLU A 72 -4.93 -8.35 0.05
C GLU A 72 -3.44 -8.21 -0.21
N HIS A 73 -2.73 -7.68 0.76
CA HIS A 73 -1.29 -7.47 0.63
C HIS A 73 -0.58 -7.55 1.97
N GLN A 74 0.73 -7.70 1.90
CA GLN A 74 1.61 -7.73 3.06
C GLN A 74 2.78 -6.79 2.81
N ILE A 75 3.17 -6.04 3.84
CA ILE A 75 4.31 -5.11 3.80
C ILE A 75 5.43 -5.71 4.63
N GLU A 76 6.63 -5.78 4.07
CA GLU A 76 7.80 -6.31 4.75
C GLU A 76 9.03 -5.47 4.46
N SER A 77 9.99 -5.51 5.37
CA SER A 77 11.26 -4.83 5.18
C SER A 77 12.36 -5.51 5.97
N ALA A 78 13.51 -5.69 5.33
CA ALA A 78 14.71 -6.19 6.03
C ALA A 78 15.31 -5.10 6.90
N GLY A 79 15.46 -3.89 6.38
CA GLY A 79 15.98 -2.74 7.12
C GLY A 79 14.87 -1.83 7.60
N ALA A 80 15.21 -0.87 8.43
CA ALA A 80 14.26 0.16 8.84
C ALA A 80 13.82 0.98 7.63
N PHE A 81 12.57 1.43 7.62
CA PHE A 81 12.08 2.21 6.49
C PHE A 81 11.01 3.20 6.91
N SER A 82 10.86 4.25 6.11
CA SER A 82 9.79 5.23 6.26
C SER A 82 8.91 5.17 5.03
N MET A 83 7.61 5.25 5.24
CA MET A 83 6.62 5.07 4.21
C MET A 83 5.58 6.18 4.28
N ARG A 84 5.12 6.62 3.12
CA ARG A 84 3.95 7.49 3.02
C ARG A 84 2.90 6.75 2.22
N SER A 85 1.69 6.76 2.71
CA SER A 85 0.57 6.12 2.03
C SER A 85 -0.49 7.14 1.71
N LEU A 86 -1.02 7.05 0.49
CA LEU A 86 -2.21 7.79 0.10
C LEU A 86 -3.32 6.77 -0.06
N TYR A 87 -4.35 6.89 0.78
CA TYR A 87 -5.54 6.05 0.67
C TYR A 87 -6.56 6.80 -0.16
N ILE A 88 -6.88 6.27 -1.33
CA ILE A 88 -7.71 6.96 -2.33
C ILE A 88 -9.06 6.24 -2.45
N GLN A 89 -10.12 7.00 -2.29
CA GLN A 89 -11.47 6.50 -2.37
C GLN A 89 -11.73 5.83 -3.71
N ASP A 90 -12.38 4.67 -3.68
CA ASP A 90 -12.76 3.98 -4.90
C ASP A 90 -13.94 4.71 -5.53
N ASN A 91 -13.68 5.44 -6.59
CA ASN A 91 -14.66 6.28 -7.24
C ASN A 91 -14.72 5.95 -8.74
N PRO A 92 -15.90 5.57 -9.28
CA PRO A 92 -16.01 5.24 -10.70
C PRO A 92 -15.57 6.35 -11.65
N LYS A 93 -15.64 7.60 -11.20
CA LYS A 93 -15.23 8.74 -12.01
C LYS A 93 -13.74 8.97 -11.99
N PHE A 94 -13.04 8.34 -11.06
CA PHE A 94 -11.63 8.56 -10.86
C PHE A 94 -10.94 7.21 -10.82
N LYS A 95 -10.65 6.69 -11.99
CA LYS A 95 -9.96 5.41 -12.10
C LYS A 95 -8.59 5.64 -12.68
N PRO A 96 -7.54 5.27 -11.94
CA PRO A 96 -6.21 5.28 -12.52
C PRO A 96 -6.15 4.33 -13.70
N VAL A 97 -5.26 4.61 -14.60
CA VAL A 97 -5.03 3.75 -15.75
C VAL A 97 -4.34 2.48 -15.26
N SER A 98 -4.70 1.33 -15.83
CA SER A 98 -4.03 0.06 -15.54
C SER A 98 -4.19 -0.43 -14.12
N TYR A 99 -5.34 -0.92 -13.81
CA TYR A 99 -5.56 -1.55 -12.54
C TYR A 99 -5.19 -3.00 -12.47
N THR A 100 -4.89 -3.59 -13.60
CA THR A 100 -4.81 -5.04 -13.67
C THR A 100 -3.57 -5.61 -13.01
N HIS A 101 -2.60 -4.77 -12.70
CA HIS A 101 -1.38 -5.23 -12.04
C HIS A 101 -0.73 -4.09 -11.27
N LEU A 102 0.11 -4.46 -10.31
CA LEU A 102 0.86 -3.50 -9.53
C LEU A 102 2.12 -3.11 -10.27
N ARG A 103 2.50 -1.84 -10.14
CA ARG A 103 3.73 -1.33 -10.74
C ARG A 103 4.43 -0.42 -9.75
N ALA A 104 5.76 -0.46 -9.78
CA ALA A 104 6.58 0.52 -9.09
C ALA A 104 6.80 1.70 -10.02
N HIS A 105 6.61 2.89 -9.51
CA HIS A 105 6.77 4.13 -10.28
C HIS A 105 7.85 5.00 -9.68
N GLU A 106 8.57 5.69 -10.54
CA GLU A 106 9.48 6.74 -10.11
C GLU A 106 8.68 7.97 -9.69
N THR A 107 9.07 8.57 -8.61
CA THR A 107 8.42 9.77 -8.10
C THR A 107 9.22 11.02 -8.41
#